data_cfcf9ba0656996089e4264500b468da1
#
_entry.id   cfcf9ba0656996089e4264500b468da1
#
_cell.length_a   1.000
_cell.length_b   1.000
_cell.length_c   1.000
_cell.angle_alpha   90.00
_cell.angle_beta   90.00
_cell.angle_gamma   90.00
#
_symmetry.space_group_name_H-M   'P 1'
#
loop_
_entity.id
_entity.type
_entity.pdbx_description
1 polymer ?
#
loop_
_entity_poly.entity_id
_entity_poly.type
_entity_poly.pdbx_seq_one_letter_code
_entity_poly.pdbx_strand_id
1 'polypeptide(L)'
;MKLDAKSTIEAGKAILGIELGSTRIKAVLIDQENKPIAQGSHTWENQLVDGLWTYSVEAVWYGLQDCYADLRANVKSLYDTEIETLAAIGVSAMMHGYMAFNEKEEILVPFRTWRNTNTGQAAAALSELFVYNIPLRWSISHLYQAILDNEEHVPSINYLTTLAGFVHWQITGQKVLGIGDASGMLPIDPITKNYSSEMVDKFDRLIAPKGYDWRLRDILPKVLSAGENAGFLTPEGA
;
A
#
# COMPACT_ATOMS: atom_id res chain seq x y z
N MET A 1 -4.50 25.31 -26.61
CA MET A 1 -3.57 24.66 -27.52
C MET A 1 -3.20 23.34 -26.87
N LYS A 2 -3.35 22.22 -27.58
CA LYS A 2 -3.02 20.89 -27.08
C LYS A 2 -1.50 20.77 -27.02
N LEU A 3 -0.94 20.41 -25.85
CA LEU A 3 0.50 20.15 -25.73
C LEU A 3 0.82 18.79 -26.35
N ASP A 4 1.94 18.69 -27.05
CA ASP A 4 2.52 17.39 -27.39
C ASP A 4 3.16 16.73 -26.17
N ALA A 5 3.62 15.49 -26.30
CA ALA A 5 4.19 14.74 -25.19
C ALA A 5 5.40 15.44 -24.54
N LYS A 6 6.34 15.96 -25.36
CA LYS A 6 7.52 16.68 -24.88
C LYS A 6 7.11 17.93 -24.09
N SER A 7 6.27 18.77 -24.69
CA SER A 7 5.78 20.00 -24.03
C SER A 7 4.99 19.70 -22.76
N THR A 8 4.28 18.56 -22.69
CA THR A 8 3.56 18.12 -21.48
C THR A 8 4.54 17.79 -20.34
N ILE A 9 5.64 17.11 -20.64
CA ILE A 9 6.70 16.78 -19.68
C ILE A 9 7.41 18.05 -19.20
N GLU A 10 7.90 18.88 -20.14
CA GLU A 10 8.63 20.12 -19.83
C GLU A 10 7.80 21.14 -19.04
N ALA A 11 6.48 21.13 -19.22
CA ALA A 11 5.56 21.98 -18.46
C ALA A 11 5.16 21.40 -17.09
N GLY A 12 5.69 20.24 -16.68
CA GLY A 12 5.34 19.57 -15.42
C GLY A 12 3.88 19.13 -15.34
N LYS A 13 3.23 18.85 -16.48
CA LYS A 13 1.82 18.49 -16.57
C LYS A 13 1.57 17.01 -16.74
N ALA A 14 2.63 16.22 -16.83
CA ALA A 14 2.55 14.78 -16.89
C ALA A 14 2.14 14.19 -15.54
N ILE A 15 1.42 13.07 -15.56
CA ILE A 15 0.97 12.33 -14.39
C ILE A 15 1.65 10.97 -14.41
N LEU A 16 2.20 10.56 -13.27
CA LEU A 16 2.87 9.28 -13.10
C LEU A 16 1.99 8.29 -12.33
N GLY A 17 1.71 7.14 -12.91
CA GLY A 17 1.15 5.99 -12.23
C GLY A 17 2.23 4.95 -11.98
N ILE A 18 2.33 4.45 -10.74
CA ILE A 18 3.24 3.37 -10.36
C ILE A 18 2.43 2.20 -9.82
N GLU A 19 2.69 0.98 -10.31
CA GLU A 19 2.08 -0.25 -9.86
C GLU A 19 3.16 -1.24 -9.40
N LEU A 20 3.13 -1.62 -8.12
CA LEU A 20 3.95 -2.71 -7.59
C LEU A 20 3.18 -4.04 -7.71
N GLY A 21 3.19 -4.63 -8.90
CA GLY A 21 2.55 -5.92 -9.17
C GLY A 21 3.38 -7.10 -8.63
N SER A 22 2.79 -8.30 -8.59
CA SER A 22 3.45 -9.49 -8.00
C SER A 22 4.65 -10.04 -8.76
N THR A 23 4.84 -9.67 -10.02
CA THR A 23 5.96 -10.12 -10.86
C THR A 23 6.71 -8.98 -11.52
N ARG A 24 6.13 -7.78 -11.49
CA ARG A 24 6.70 -6.61 -12.15
C ARG A 24 6.22 -5.33 -11.46
N ILE A 25 7.15 -4.41 -11.26
CA ILE A 25 6.84 -3.01 -10.97
C ILE A 25 6.75 -2.31 -12.31
N LYS A 26 5.74 -1.45 -12.49
CA LYS A 26 5.51 -0.67 -13.70
C LYS A 26 5.32 0.80 -13.36
N ALA A 27 5.89 1.65 -14.18
CA ALA A 27 5.66 3.09 -14.15
C ALA A 27 5.12 3.53 -15.51
N VAL A 28 4.03 4.28 -15.50
CA VAL A 28 3.41 4.82 -16.74
C VAL A 28 3.25 6.32 -16.58
N LEU A 29 3.85 7.06 -17.49
CA LEU A 29 3.67 8.50 -17.61
C LEU A 29 2.54 8.77 -18.60
N ILE A 30 1.56 9.57 -18.22
CA ILE A 30 0.42 9.93 -19.06
C ILE A 30 0.29 11.44 -19.23
N ASP A 31 -0.36 11.86 -20.32
CA ASP A 31 -0.73 13.25 -20.52
C ASP A 31 -2.07 13.60 -19.82
N GLN A 32 -2.51 14.84 -19.96
CA GLN A 32 -3.75 15.36 -19.40
C GLN A 32 -5.03 14.71 -20.00
N GLU A 33 -4.90 13.97 -21.11
CA GLU A 33 -5.98 13.23 -21.76
C GLU A 33 -5.92 11.73 -21.44
N ASN A 34 -5.09 11.35 -20.42
CA ASN A 34 -4.84 9.98 -20.00
C ASN A 34 -4.20 9.09 -21.08
N LYS A 35 -3.46 9.68 -22.04
CA LYS A 35 -2.71 8.91 -23.03
C LYS A 35 -1.32 8.59 -22.52
N PRO A 36 -0.87 7.33 -22.61
CA PRO A 36 0.50 6.97 -22.27
C PRO A 36 1.51 7.76 -23.11
N ILE A 37 2.48 8.36 -22.43
CA ILE A 37 3.62 9.09 -23.01
C ILE A 37 4.85 8.18 -23.03
N ALA A 38 5.17 7.59 -21.88
CA ALA A 38 6.31 6.71 -21.69
C ALA A 38 6.01 5.71 -20.58
N GLN A 39 6.82 4.67 -20.49
CA GLN A 39 6.70 3.66 -19.45
C GLN A 39 8.08 3.18 -19.02
N GLY A 40 8.16 2.67 -17.80
CA GLY A 40 9.29 1.94 -17.27
C GLY A 40 8.85 0.70 -16.53
N SER A 41 9.76 -0.24 -16.30
CA SER A 41 9.44 -1.47 -15.59
C SER A 41 10.65 -2.09 -14.91
N HIS A 42 10.38 -2.83 -13.82
CA HIS A 42 11.34 -3.68 -13.13
C HIS A 42 10.71 -5.06 -12.89
N THR A 43 11.43 -6.12 -13.19
CA THR A 43 10.97 -7.50 -12.93
C THR A 43 11.52 -7.96 -11.60
N TRP A 44 10.65 -8.46 -10.72
CA TRP A 44 11.00 -8.99 -9.42
C TRP A 44 10.23 -10.26 -9.08
N GLU A 45 10.62 -10.94 -8.03
CA GLU A 45 9.99 -12.20 -7.62
C GLU A 45 9.68 -12.21 -6.13
N ASN A 46 8.57 -12.85 -5.79
CA ASN A 46 8.16 -13.15 -4.44
C ASN A 46 9.07 -14.23 -3.85
N GLN A 47 9.57 -14.01 -2.65
CA GLN A 47 10.46 -14.93 -1.95
C GLN A 47 9.70 -15.72 -0.89
N LEU A 48 10.05 -16.99 -0.73
CA LEU A 48 9.57 -17.81 0.38
C LEU A 48 10.66 -17.87 1.45
N VAL A 49 10.45 -17.15 2.54
CA VAL A 49 11.39 -17.08 3.67
C VAL A 49 10.68 -17.59 4.93
N ASP A 50 11.24 -18.59 5.58
CA ASP A 50 10.68 -19.23 6.79
C ASP A 50 9.19 -19.63 6.65
N GLY A 51 8.81 -20.09 5.45
CA GLY A 51 7.43 -20.49 5.15
C GLY A 51 6.48 -19.34 4.83
N LEU A 52 6.94 -18.10 4.77
CA LEU A 52 6.15 -16.91 4.43
C LEU A 52 6.57 -16.34 3.07
N TRP A 53 5.58 -16.06 2.24
CA TRP A 53 5.77 -15.32 0.98
C TRP A 53 5.94 -13.84 1.26
N THR A 54 7.08 -13.29 0.87
CA THR A 54 7.48 -11.91 1.17
C THR A 54 8.22 -11.24 0.01
N TYR A 55 8.37 -9.93 0.11
CA TYR A 55 9.39 -9.10 -0.55
C TYR A 55 10.11 -8.31 0.55
N SER A 56 11.44 -8.22 0.48
CA SER A 56 12.16 -7.36 1.42
C SER A 56 11.90 -5.87 1.11
N VAL A 57 12.03 -5.02 2.12
CA VAL A 57 11.88 -3.56 1.95
C VAL A 57 12.93 -3.02 0.98
N GLU A 58 14.15 -3.57 1.01
CA GLU A 58 15.23 -3.23 0.09
C GLU A 58 14.87 -3.57 -1.36
N ALA A 59 14.23 -4.75 -1.59
CA ALA A 59 13.78 -5.14 -2.92
C ALA A 59 12.65 -4.22 -3.44
N VAL A 60 11.77 -3.74 -2.56
CA VAL A 60 10.73 -2.76 -2.90
C VAL A 60 11.38 -1.47 -3.41
N TRP A 61 12.33 -0.90 -2.66
CA TRP A 61 12.98 0.36 -3.02
C TRP A 61 13.88 0.22 -4.24
N TYR A 62 14.68 -0.83 -4.30
CA TYR A 62 15.51 -1.09 -5.48
C TYR A 62 14.67 -1.22 -6.75
N GLY A 63 13.61 -2.00 -6.69
CA GLY A 63 12.73 -2.21 -7.86
C GLY A 63 11.97 -0.94 -8.27
N LEU A 64 11.56 -0.11 -7.30
CA LEU A 64 10.91 1.17 -7.57
C LEU A 64 11.88 2.15 -8.26
N GLN A 65 13.10 2.27 -7.74
CA GLN A 65 14.13 3.14 -8.29
C GLN A 65 14.56 2.69 -9.69
N ASP A 66 14.77 1.39 -9.91
CA ASP A 66 15.13 0.83 -11.22
C ASP A 66 14.00 1.03 -12.24
N CYS A 67 12.75 0.80 -11.84
CA CYS A 67 11.58 1.06 -12.67
C CYS A 67 11.46 2.54 -13.09
N TYR A 68 11.72 3.46 -12.17
CA TYR A 68 11.69 4.90 -12.46
C TYR A 68 12.88 5.33 -13.32
N ALA A 69 14.06 4.75 -13.11
CA ALA A 69 15.23 4.99 -13.95
C ALA A 69 15.00 4.52 -15.41
N ASP A 70 14.36 3.34 -15.60
CA ASP A 70 13.95 2.85 -16.92
C ASP A 70 12.95 3.82 -17.60
N LEU A 71 11.95 4.31 -16.85
CA LEU A 71 11.03 5.33 -17.35
C LEU A 71 11.76 6.61 -17.80
N ARG A 72 12.69 7.13 -16.98
CA ARG A 72 13.48 8.32 -17.32
C ARG A 72 14.32 8.12 -18.57
N ALA A 73 14.96 6.96 -18.71
CA ALA A 73 15.75 6.61 -19.89
C ALA A 73 14.87 6.58 -21.15
N ASN A 74 13.67 6.02 -21.06
CA ASN A 74 12.71 5.99 -22.16
C ASN A 74 12.21 7.40 -22.53
N VAL A 75 11.93 8.26 -21.56
CA VAL A 75 11.58 9.68 -21.81
C VAL A 75 12.70 10.40 -22.53
N LYS A 76 13.94 10.24 -22.05
CA LYS A 76 15.13 10.85 -22.68
C LYS A 76 15.31 10.37 -24.12
N SER A 77 15.17 9.07 -24.36
CA SER A 77 15.31 8.47 -25.70
C SER A 77 14.23 8.92 -26.68
N LEU A 78 12.96 9.00 -26.23
CA LEU A 78 11.83 9.31 -27.10
C LEU A 78 11.67 10.81 -27.39
N TYR A 79 11.98 11.66 -26.42
CA TYR A 79 11.63 13.09 -26.47
C TYR A 79 12.82 14.04 -26.29
N ASP A 80 14.02 13.52 -26.01
CA ASP A 80 15.21 14.31 -25.69
C ASP A 80 14.92 15.39 -24.61
N THR A 81 14.25 14.97 -23.54
CA THR A 81 13.92 15.80 -22.38
C THR A 81 14.01 14.97 -21.09
N GLU A 82 13.81 15.60 -19.93
CA GLU A 82 13.85 14.96 -18.62
C GLU A 82 12.61 15.29 -17.82
N ILE A 83 12.25 14.41 -16.86
CA ILE A 83 11.15 14.64 -15.91
C ILE A 83 11.73 15.43 -14.74
N GLU A 84 11.38 16.71 -14.63
CA GLU A 84 11.77 17.57 -13.50
C GLU A 84 10.63 17.73 -12.50
N THR A 85 9.40 17.79 -13.00
CA THR A 85 8.18 17.95 -12.19
C THR A 85 7.06 17.12 -12.74
N LEU A 86 6.12 16.73 -11.87
CA LEU A 86 4.91 15.99 -12.19
C LEU A 86 3.68 16.72 -11.66
N ALA A 87 2.58 16.68 -12.39
CA ALA A 87 1.30 17.23 -11.94
C ALA A 87 0.70 16.38 -10.81
N ALA A 88 0.87 15.07 -10.86
CA ALA A 88 0.44 14.14 -9.82
C ALA A 88 1.19 12.81 -9.92
N ILE A 89 1.22 12.08 -8.80
CA ILE A 89 1.70 10.70 -8.72
C ILE A 89 0.61 9.85 -8.08
N GLY A 90 0.31 8.70 -8.68
CA GLY A 90 -0.53 7.67 -8.10
C GLY A 90 0.27 6.40 -7.85
N VAL A 91 0.13 5.82 -6.66
CA VAL A 91 0.76 4.55 -6.29
C VAL A 91 -0.31 3.49 -6.08
N SER A 92 -0.16 2.35 -6.74
CA SER A 92 -0.91 1.14 -6.45
C SER A 92 0.05 -0.03 -6.24
N ALA A 93 -0.42 -1.07 -5.58
CA ALA A 93 0.36 -2.27 -5.37
C ALA A 93 -0.55 -3.50 -5.38
N MET A 94 0.06 -4.70 -5.32
CA MET A 94 -0.71 -5.90 -5.01
C MET A 94 -1.52 -5.67 -3.73
N MET A 95 -2.84 -5.85 -3.82
CA MET A 95 -3.74 -5.63 -2.69
C MET A 95 -3.47 -6.60 -1.55
N HIS A 96 -3.97 -6.24 -0.38
CA HIS A 96 -3.93 -7.03 0.83
C HIS A 96 -2.52 -7.17 1.43
N GLY A 97 -2.35 -8.12 2.33
CA GLY A 97 -1.09 -8.35 3.02
C GLY A 97 -0.99 -7.62 4.36
N TYR A 98 0.17 -7.72 4.97
CA TYR A 98 0.36 -7.27 6.33
C TYR A 98 1.76 -6.65 6.49
N MET A 99 1.80 -5.37 6.76
CA MET A 99 3.00 -4.61 7.12
C MET A 99 2.73 -3.89 8.43
N ALA A 100 3.39 -4.31 9.51
CA ALA A 100 3.23 -3.79 10.86
C ALA A 100 4.47 -3.03 11.30
N PHE A 101 4.28 -1.87 11.89
CA PHE A 101 5.34 -0.95 12.32
C PHE A 101 5.16 -0.57 13.79
N ASN A 102 6.30 -0.36 14.48
CA ASN A 102 6.31 0.16 15.85
C ASN A 102 6.22 1.70 15.89
N GLU A 103 6.27 2.28 17.09
CA GLU A 103 6.24 3.73 17.32
C GLU A 103 7.44 4.46 16.66
N LYS A 104 8.58 3.77 16.49
CA LYS A 104 9.76 4.31 15.79
C LYS A 104 9.72 4.13 14.28
N GLU A 105 8.56 3.68 13.75
CA GLU A 105 8.37 3.44 12.32
C GLU A 105 9.24 2.30 11.73
N GLU A 106 9.77 1.43 12.59
CA GLU A 106 10.50 0.24 12.20
C GLU A 106 9.53 -0.90 11.89
N ILE A 107 9.80 -1.64 10.80
CA ILE A 107 9.00 -2.81 10.45
C ILE A 107 9.22 -3.93 11.49
N LEU A 108 8.13 -4.45 12.03
CA LEU A 108 8.16 -5.41 13.13
C LEU A 108 8.38 -6.86 12.69
N VAL A 109 7.88 -7.20 11.50
CA VAL A 109 7.98 -8.54 10.90
C VAL A 109 8.12 -8.41 9.39
N PRO A 110 8.63 -9.42 8.67
CA PRO A 110 8.66 -9.41 7.22
C PRO A 110 7.27 -9.16 6.62
N PHE A 111 7.21 -8.41 5.52
CA PHE A 111 5.98 -8.17 4.78
C PHE A 111 5.31 -9.50 4.40
N ARG A 112 4.06 -9.73 4.85
CA ARG A 112 3.27 -10.91 4.49
C ARG A 112 2.40 -10.57 3.29
N THR A 113 2.68 -11.17 2.15
CA THR A 113 1.96 -10.90 0.90
C THR A 113 0.60 -11.61 0.87
N TRP A 114 -0.22 -11.27 -0.13
CA TRP A 114 -1.52 -11.90 -0.40
C TRP A 114 -1.44 -13.43 -0.65
N ARG A 115 -0.25 -13.96 -0.92
CA ARG A 115 -0.02 -15.40 -1.15
C ARG A 115 -0.05 -16.22 0.13
N ASN A 116 0.11 -15.57 1.29
CA ASN A 116 0.05 -16.26 2.57
C ASN A 116 -1.41 -16.60 2.90
N THR A 117 -1.69 -17.87 3.14
CA THR A 117 -3.03 -18.41 3.43
C THR A 117 -3.08 -19.11 4.78
N ASN A 118 -2.10 -18.90 5.63
CA ASN A 118 -2.00 -19.48 6.97
C ASN A 118 -2.90 -18.80 8.03
N THR A 119 -3.88 -18.02 7.60
CA THR A 119 -4.79 -17.22 8.42
C THR A 119 -6.20 -17.83 8.52
N GLY A 120 -6.34 -19.14 8.29
CA GLY A 120 -7.63 -19.80 8.19
C GLY A 120 -8.47 -19.72 9.46
N GLN A 121 -7.84 -19.89 10.63
CA GLN A 121 -8.51 -19.82 11.93
C GLN A 121 -9.04 -18.40 12.19
N ALA A 122 -8.20 -17.39 11.95
CA ALA A 122 -8.56 -15.99 12.11
C ALA A 122 -9.68 -15.57 11.16
N ALA A 123 -9.58 -15.91 9.88
CA ALA A 123 -10.59 -15.58 8.88
C ALA A 123 -11.97 -16.19 9.19
N ALA A 124 -12.00 -17.44 9.65
CA ALA A 124 -13.25 -18.11 10.05
C ALA A 124 -13.88 -17.41 11.26
N ALA A 125 -13.11 -17.17 12.33
CA ALA A 125 -13.60 -16.51 13.53
C ALA A 125 -14.09 -15.08 13.27
N LEU A 126 -13.36 -14.31 12.46
CA LEU A 126 -13.76 -12.95 12.10
C LEU A 126 -14.99 -12.93 11.19
N SER A 127 -15.12 -13.90 10.27
CA SER A 127 -16.32 -14.01 9.42
C SER A 127 -17.57 -14.29 10.24
N GLU A 128 -17.48 -15.15 11.25
CA GLU A 128 -18.57 -15.41 12.20
C GLU A 128 -18.90 -14.17 13.02
N LEU A 129 -17.88 -13.51 13.62
CA LEU A 129 -18.05 -12.32 14.47
C LEU A 129 -18.71 -11.17 13.73
N PHE A 130 -18.28 -10.92 12.49
CA PHE A 130 -18.75 -9.79 11.69
C PHE A 130 -20.01 -10.09 10.90
N VAL A 131 -20.40 -11.38 10.79
CA VAL A 131 -21.46 -11.85 9.88
C VAL A 131 -21.17 -11.37 8.44
N TYR A 132 -19.89 -11.43 8.07
CA TYR A 132 -19.35 -10.94 6.81
C TYR A 132 -18.17 -11.81 6.38
N ASN A 133 -18.09 -12.18 5.10
CA ASN A 133 -17.00 -13.01 4.62
C ASN A 133 -15.65 -12.27 4.68
N ILE A 134 -14.75 -12.68 5.57
CA ILE A 134 -13.39 -12.13 5.70
C ILE A 134 -12.41 -13.08 5.01
N PRO A 135 -11.80 -12.67 3.89
CA PRO A 135 -10.85 -13.50 3.16
C PRO A 135 -9.53 -13.71 3.92
N LEU A 136 -8.89 -14.86 3.69
CA LEU A 136 -7.61 -15.26 4.30
C LEU A 136 -6.51 -14.20 4.15
N ARG A 137 -6.47 -13.53 3.00
CA ARG A 137 -5.40 -12.60 2.60
C ARG A 137 -5.54 -11.18 3.13
N TRP A 138 -6.67 -10.85 3.77
CA TRP A 138 -6.90 -9.49 4.28
C TRP A 138 -6.01 -9.17 5.48
N SER A 139 -5.63 -7.90 5.63
CA SER A 139 -4.73 -7.47 6.71
C SER A 139 -5.27 -7.80 8.09
N ILE A 140 -6.59 -7.69 8.29
CA ILE A 140 -7.23 -8.04 9.57
C ILE A 140 -7.13 -9.55 9.88
N SER A 141 -7.14 -10.42 8.85
CA SER A 141 -6.95 -11.86 9.05
C SER A 141 -5.53 -12.18 9.51
N HIS A 142 -4.53 -11.51 8.92
CA HIS A 142 -3.14 -11.64 9.35
C HIS A 142 -2.91 -11.11 10.76
N LEU A 143 -3.48 -9.95 11.09
CA LEU A 143 -3.40 -9.37 12.43
C LEU A 143 -4.01 -10.32 13.47
N TYR A 144 -5.23 -10.81 13.21
CA TYR A 144 -5.89 -11.67 14.17
C TYR A 144 -5.21 -13.05 14.28
N GLN A 145 -4.66 -13.58 13.19
CA GLN A 145 -3.86 -14.80 13.26
C GLN A 145 -2.60 -14.61 14.11
N ALA A 146 -1.89 -13.49 13.95
CA ALA A 146 -0.73 -13.16 14.79
C ALA A 146 -1.11 -13.06 16.28
N ILE A 147 -2.30 -12.53 16.59
CA ILE A 147 -2.84 -12.49 17.97
C ILE A 147 -3.13 -13.90 18.49
N LEU A 148 -3.74 -14.78 17.68
CA LEU A 148 -4.04 -16.17 18.06
C LEU A 148 -2.76 -16.97 18.31
N ASP A 149 -1.74 -16.76 17.47
CA ASP A 149 -0.44 -17.42 17.56
C ASP A 149 0.45 -16.82 18.66
N ASN A 150 -0.01 -15.74 19.34
CA ASN A 150 0.72 -14.99 20.36
C ASN A 150 2.08 -14.49 19.86
N GLU A 151 2.17 -14.00 18.62
CA GLU A 151 3.40 -13.47 18.05
C GLU A 151 3.91 -12.26 18.84
N GLU A 152 5.21 -12.24 19.14
CA GLU A 152 5.84 -11.26 20.05
C GLU A 152 5.73 -9.81 19.59
N HIS A 153 5.60 -9.56 18.29
CA HIS A 153 5.52 -8.21 17.74
C HIS A 153 4.17 -7.52 17.98
N VAL A 154 3.10 -8.28 18.23
CA VAL A 154 1.72 -7.75 18.29
C VAL A 154 1.53 -6.65 19.32
N PRO A 155 2.04 -6.74 20.56
CA PRO A 155 1.91 -5.64 21.53
C PRO A 155 2.57 -4.33 21.11
N SER A 156 3.58 -4.40 20.22
CA SER A 156 4.37 -3.24 19.78
C SER A 156 3.83 -2.57 18.52
N ILE A 157 2.70 -3.03 17.98
CA ILE A 157 2.12 -2.44 16.77
C ILE A 157 1.61 -1.02 17.06
N ASN A 158 2.10 -0.06 16.28
CA ASN A 158 1.64 1.32 16.28
C ASN A 158 0.98 1.72 14.95
N TYR A 159 1.38 1.06 13.85
CA TYR A 159 0.82 1.31 12.53
C TYR A 159 0.75 0.03 11.69
N LEU A 160 -0.36 -0.17 11.00
CA LEU A 160 -0.61 -1.28 10.10
C LEU A 160 -1.01 -0.76 8.72
N THR A 161 -0.37 -1.24 7.65
CA THR A 161 -0.70 -0.80 6.29
C THR A 161 -0.47 -1.89 5.25
N THR A 162 -0.76 -1.56 4.00
CA THR A 162 -0.48 -2.36 2.80
C THR A 162 0.80 -1.88 2.12
N LEU A 163 1.27 -2.59 1.09
CA LEU A 163 2.45 -2.17 0.33
C LEU A 163 2.26 -0.81 -0.35
N ALA A 164 1.08 -0.53 -0.93
CA ALA A 164 0.80 0.77 -1.54
C ALA A 164 0.80 1.89 -0.49
N GLY A 165 0.18 1.65 0.67
CA GLY A 165 0.19 2.60 1.77
C GLY A 165 1.58 2.84 2.35
N PHE A 166 2.41 1.80 2.43
CA PHE A 166 3.81 1.92 2.85
C PHE A 166 4.62 2.82 1.89
N VAL A 167 4.59 2.53 0.59
CA VAL A 167 5.31 3.34 -0.41
C VAL A 167 4.81 4.78 -0.39
N HIS A 168 3.49 4.98 -0.40
CA HIS A 168 2.89 6.31 -0.33
C HIS A 168 3.35 7.09 0.92
N TRP A 169 3.26 6.47 2.09
CA TRP A 169 3.71 7.08 3.35
C TRP A 169 5.17 7.49 3.31
N GLN A 170 6.04 6.62 2.84
CA GLN A 170 7.49 6.91 2.80
C GLN A 170 7.84 8.07 1.87
N ILE A 171 7.15 8.22 0.73
CA ILE A 171 7.44 9.32 -0.22
C ILE A 171 6.72 10.63 0.11
N THR A 172 5.68 10.61 0.98
CA THR A 172 4.86 11.80 1.29
C THR A 172 4.84 12.17 2.78
N GLY A 173 5.29 11.29 3.66
CA GLY A 173 5.10 11.43 5.11
C GLY A 173 3.66 11.23 5.59
N GLN A 174 2.70 10.92 4.69
CA GLN A 174 1.27 10.83 5.03
C GLN A 174 0.82 9.37 5.18
N LYS A 175 0.36 9.00 6.37
CA LYS A 175 -0.19 7.66 6.70
C LYS A 175 -1.66 7.55 6.26
N VAL A 176 -1.89 7.62 4.96
CA VAL A 176 -3.22 7.55 4.34
C VAL A 176 -3.29 6.39 3.34
N LEU A 177 -4.50 5.94 3.02
CA LEU A 177 -4.74 4.86 2.09
C LEU A 177 -6.00 5.12 1.27
N GLY A 178 -5.96 4.86 -0.03
CA GLY A 178 -7.13 4.93 -0.88
C GLY A 178 -8.20 3.91 -0.47
N ILE A 179 -9.48 4.30 -0.52
CA ILE A 179 -10.61 3.48 -0.09
C ILE A 179 -10.64 2.10 -0.74
N GLY A 180 -10.19 1.98 -2.00
CA GLY A 180 -10.12 0.71 -2.72
C GLY A 180 -9.16 -0.28 -2.07
N ASP A 181 -7.97 0.18 -1.67
CA ASP A 181 -6.97 -0.65 -1.00
C ASP A 181 -7.33 -0.88 0.49
N ALA A 182 -7.84 0.15 1.17
CA ALA A 182 -8.34 0.05 2.54
C ALA A 182 -9.42 -1.02 2.70
N SER A 183 -10.27 -1.22 1.68
CA SER A 183 -11.29 -2.28 1.67
C SER A 183 -10.72 -3.70 1.70
N GLY A 184 -9.45 -3.87 1.37
CA GLY A 184 -8.71 -5.12 1.49
C GLY A 184 -8.03 -5.30 2.86
N MET A 185 -8.09 -4.32 3.74
CA MET A 185 -7.62 -4.42 5.12
C MET A 185 -8.76 -4.82 6.06
N LEU A 186 -9.89 -4.11 5.97
CA LEU A 186 -11.09 -4.29 6.78
C LEU A 186 -12.31 -3.80 5.97
N PRO A 187 -13.54 -4.32 6.20
CA PRO A 187 -14.74 -3.86 5.50
C PRO A 187 -14.97 -2.36 5.63
N ILE A 188 -15.32 -1.74 4.51
CA ILE A 188 -15.67 -0.32 4.41
C ILE A 188 -17.18 -0.14 4.50
N ASP A 189 -17.62 0.81 5.31
CA ASP A 189 -18.99 1.29 5.33
C ASP A 189 -19.21 2.21 4.10
N PRO A 190 -20.14 1.88 3.18
CA PRO A 190 -20.35 2.65 1.96
C PRO A 190 -20.94 4.05 2.21
N ILE A 191 -21.57 4.29 3.37
CA ILE A 191 -22.15 5.58 3.73
C ILE A 191 -21.07 6.53 4.22
N THR A 192 -20.28 6.09 5.20
CA THR A 192 -19.22 6.90 5.80
C THR A 192 -17.94 6.92 4.96
N LYS A 193 -17.80 5.99 3.99
CA LYS A 193 -16.60 5.77 3.17
C LYS A 193 -15.34 5.55 4.01
N ASN A 194 -15.51 4.94 5.17
CA ASN A 194 -14.46 4.62 6.12
C ASN A 194 -14.62 3.18 6.62
N TYR A 195 -13.67 2.67 7.37
CA TYR A 195 -13.78 1.36 8.01
C TYR A 195 -15.08 1.26 8.80
N SER A 196 -15.75 0.10 8.72
CA SER A 196 -16.98 -0.16 9.49
C SER A 196 -16.70 -0.02 10.98
N SER A 197 -17.28 1.02 11.59
CA SER A 197 -17.10 1.27 13.03
C SER A 197 -17.66 0.13 13.89
N GLU A 198 -18.78 -0.50 13.46
CA GLU A 198 -19.32 -1.66 14.13
C GLU A 198 -18.32 -2.83 14.19
N MET A 199 -17.64 -3.11 13.06
CA MET A 199 -16.66 -4.20 13.00
C MET A 199 -15.38 -3.87 13.74
N VAL A 200 -14.92 -2.61 13.70
CA VAL A 200 -13.80 -2.14 14.53
C VAL A 200 -14.11 -2.33 16.00
N ASP A 201 -15.30 -1.91 16.47
CA ASP A 201 -15.70 -2.05 17.86
C ASP A 201 -15.87 -3.52 18.29
N LYS A 202 -16.36 -4.38 17.40
CA LYS A 202 -16.45 -5.84 17.63
C LYS A 202 -15.05 -6.45 17.78
N PHE A 203 -14.10 -6.06 16.92
CA PHE A 203 -12.74 -6.54 17.00
C PHE A 203 -12.03 -6.08 18.28
N ASP A 204 -12.15 -4.80 18.64
CA ASP A 204 -11.56 -4.27 19.87
C ASP A 204 -12.10 -4.99 21.12
N ARG A 205 -13.40 -5.31 21.15
CA ARG A 205 -13.98 -6.13 22.23
C ARG A 205 -13.45 -7.57 22.24
N LEU A 206 -13.24 -8.16 21.07
CA LEU A 206 -12.70 -9.52 20.95
C LEU A 206 -11.29 -9.61 21.53
N ILE A 207 -10.44 -8.62 21.29
CA ILE A 207 -9.04 -8.63 21.73
C ILE A 207 -8.83 -7.96 23.10
N ALA A 208 -9.83 -7.31 23.69
CA ALA A 208 -9.72 -6.62 24.98
C ALA A 208 -9.07 -7.47 26.11
N PRO A 209 -9.33 -8.80 26.22
CA PRO A 209 -8.67 -9.64 27.24
C PRO A 209 -7.15 -9.77 27.08
N LYS A 210 -6.59 -9.42 25.92
CA LYS A 210 -5.15 -9.44 25.66
C LYS A 210 -4.42 -8.25 26.28
N GLY A 211 -5.12 -7.14 26.56
CA GLY A 211 -4.57 -5.98 27.25
C GLY A 211 -3.56 -5.17 26.45
N TYR A 212 -3.70 -5.11 25.12
CA TYR A 212 -2.84 -4.27 24.28
C TYR A 212 -3.11 -2.79 24.51
N ASP A 213 -2.06 -1.95 24.41
CA ASP A 213 -2.15 -0.50 24.58
C ASP A 213 -2.72 0.23 23.35
N TRP A 214 -2.95 -0.49 22.25
CA TRP A 214 -3.53 0.02 21.01
C TRP A 214 -4.94 -0.51 20.79
N ARG A 215 -5.73 0.22 20.02
CA ARG A 215 -7.01 -0.20 19.43
C ARG A 215 -6.89 -0.28 17.93
N LEU A 216 -7.73 -1.09 17.28
CA LEU A 216 -7.67 -1.29 15.84
C LEU A 216 -7.72 0.04 15.07
N ARG A 217 -8.60 0.96 15.48
CA ARG A 217 -8.74 2.28 14.84
C ARG A 217 -7.45 3.11 14.87
N ASP A 218 -6.66 2.98 15.93
CA ASP A 218 -5.48 3.82 16.15
C ASP A 218 -4.31 3.39 15.26
N ILE A 219 -4.27 2.11 14.88
CA ILE A 219 -3.20 1.52 14.07
C ILE A 219 -3.51 1.47 12.57
N LEU A 220 -4.75 1.72 12.14
CA LEU A 220 -5.16 1.72 10.74
C LEU A 220 -4.85 3.05 10.05
N PRO A 221 -4.51 3.06 8.74
CA PRO A 221 -4.33 4.29 7.97
C PRO A 221 -5.66 5.06 7.85
N LYS A 222 -5.55 6.37 7.72
CA LYS A 222 -6.71 7.21 7.36
C LYS A 222 -7.16 6.87 5.94
N VAL A 223 -8.46 6.63 5.74
CA VAL A 223 -9.04 6.33 4.42
C VAL A 223 -9.31 7.62 3.66
N LEU A 224 -8.93 7.64 2.38
CA LEU A 224 -9.25 8.72 1.45
C LEU A 224 -10.05 8.18 0.26
N SER A 225 -11.02 8.97 -0.19
CA SER A 225 -11.75 8.71 -1.44
C SER A 225 -10.94 9.17 -2.65
N ALA A 226 -11.23 8.63 -3.83
CA ALA A 226 -10.60 9.08 -5.06
C ALA A 226 -10.82 10.59 -5.28
N GLY A 227 -9.74 11.31 -5.61
CA GLY A 227 -9.73 12.76 -5.83
C GLY A 227 -9.44 13.59 -4.58
N GLU A 228 -9.37 13.00 -3.39
CA GLU A 228 -8.90 13.70 -2.20
C GLU A 228 -7.37 13.87 -2.23
N ASN A 229 -6.89 14.96 -1.62
CA ASN A 229 -5.46 15.24 -1.55
C ASN A 229 -4.78 14.29 -0.55
N ALA A 230 -3.86 13.50 -1.04
CA ALA A 230 -3.08 12.53 -0.27
C ALA A 230 -1.69 13.05 0.16
N GLY A 231 -1.39 14.32 -0.07
CA GLY A 231 -0.11 14.96 0.26
C GLY A 231 0.74 15.28 -0.95
N PHE A 232 1.97 15.66 -0.67
CA PHE A 232 2.99 16.00 -1.66
C PHE A 232 4.26 15.19 -1.36
N LEU A 233 5.12 15.02 -2.36
CA LEU A 233 6.44 14.43 -2.13
C LEU A 233 7.21 15.24 -1.08
N THR A 234 7.88 14.55 -0.18
CA THR A 234 8.91 15.14 0.67
C THR A 234 10.21 15.31 -0.13
N PRO A 235 11.19 16.08 0.36
CA PRO A 235 12.52 16.14 -0.28
C PRO A 235 13.18 14.76 -0.40
N GLU A 236 12.95 13.89 0.56
CA GLU A 236 13.47 12.50 0.57
C GLU A 236 12.70 11.58 -0.38
N GLY A 237 11.45 11.92 -0.69
CA GLY A 237 10.57 11.15 -1.58
C GLY A 237 10.63 11.58 -3.05
N ALA A 238 11.38 12.66 -3.36
CA ALA A 238 11.45 13.25 -4.69
C ALA A 238 12.55 12.66 -5.61
#